data_cc761acd7a39c98127e4a33e93e9590e
#
_entry.id   cc761acd7a39c98127e4a33e93e9590e
#
_cell.length_a   1.000
_cell.length_b   1.000
_cell.length_c   1.000
_cell.angle_alpha   90.00
_cell.angle_beta   90.00
_cell.angle_gamma   90.00
#
_symmetry.space_group_name_H-M   'P 1'
#
loop_
_entity.id
_entity.type
_entity.pdbx_description
1 polymer ?
#
loop_
_entity_poly.entity_id
_entity_poly.type
_entity_poly.pdbx_seq_one_letter_code
_entity_poly.pdbx_strand_id
1 'polypeptide(L)'
;MRLLTTIIATAMLTTLTVSTAGGQEANYSREGADTCLSCHEEDSTLALFKGAHANPTDPRGPFGHGQLQCEACHGPGGDHAARVRRGQERPEITIRFGAGATASVEQQNGACLGCHEADAGFGWHGNDHDMNEIACADCHTSHTASDPVLMTSTQPEVCFDCHQQQRTQMLKPYAHPIRQGKMDCSGCHSTHGATSEWQFAQQTLNQTCFDCHAEKRGPYLWEHAPVAEDCGNCHDPHGSNYPGMLSMRGPMLCQSCHSQEGHPSVPADADGLPGVAASPYMLGQNCLNCHTQSHGSNHPSGSRLMR
;
A
#
# COMPACT_ATOMS: atom_id res chain seq x y z
N MET A 1 -71.00 -40.87 30.90
CA MET A 1 -70.94 -40.67 29.44
C MET A 1 -69.82 -39.68 29.15
N ARG A 2 -68.66 -40.15 28.72
CA ARG A 2 -67.50 -39.32 28.30
C ARG A 2 -67.30 -39.58 26.82
N LEU A 3 -67.49 -38.52 26.01
CA LEU A 3 -67.14 -38.53 24.58
C LEU A 3 -65.63 -38.38 24.42
N LEU A 4 -64.99 -39.36 23.77
CA LEU A 4 -63.66 -39.23 23.22
C LEU A 4 -63.73 -38.60 21.83
N THR A 5 -63.11 -37.46 21.67
CA THR A 5 -62.91 -36.84 20.38
C THR A 5 -61.52 -37.21 19.83
N THR A 6 -61.49 -37.99 18.77
CA THR A 6 -60.28 -38.43 18.09
C THR A 6 -59.86 -37.34 17.08
N ILE A 7 -58.69 -36.72 17.27
CA ILE A 7 -58.11 -35.76 16.31
C ILE A 7 -57.19 -36.55 15.38
N ILE A 8 -57.55 -36.62 14.12
CA ILE A 8 -56.73 -37.18 13.04
C ILE A 8 -55.81 -36.08 12.54
N ALA A 9 -54.53 -36.20 12.84
CA ALA A 9 -53.49 -35.30 12.30
C ALA A 9 -53.01 -35.82 10.95
N THR A 10 -53.37 -35.07 9.87
CA THR A 10 -52.92 -35.36 8.52
C THR A 10 -51.54 -34.75 8.36
N ALA A 11 -50.48 -35.56 8.32
CA ALA A 11 -49.11 -35.11 8.01
C ALA A 11 -48.96 -34.87 6.51
N MET A 12 -48.87 -33.58 6.08
CA MET A 12 -48.47 -33.23 4.72
C MET A 12 -46.96 -33.43 4.60
N LEU A 13 -46.55 -34.44 3.85
CA LEU A 13 -45.16 -34.69 3.46
C LEU A 13 -44.79 -33.75 2.29
N THR A 14 -44.20 -32.60 2.57
CA THR A 14 -43.65 -31.72 1.52
C THR A 14 -42.30 -32.31 1.09
N THR A 15 -42.25 -32.89 -0.08
CA THR A 15 -41.01 -33.29 -0.75
C THR A 15 -40.25 -32.06 -1.19
N LEU A 16 -39.19 -31.68 -0.49
CA LEU A 16 -38.19 -30.71 -0.99
C LEU A 16 -37.45 -31.37 -2.16
N THR A 17 -37.76 -30.90 -3.37
CA THR A 17 -36.90 -31.15 -4.54
C THR A 17 -35.65 -30.33 -4.39
N VAL A 18 -34.52 -30.91 -4.01
CA VAL A 18 -33.21 -30.30 -4.12
C VAL A 18 -32.88 -30.25 -5.60
N SER A 19 -33.04 -29.09 -6.22
CA SER A 19 -32.46 -28.81 -7.53
C SER A 19 -30.93 -28.84 -7.36
N THR A 20 -30.29 -29.91 -7.77
CA THR A 20 -28.84 -29.90 -8.02
C THR A 20 -28.64 -28.97 -9.20
N ALA A 21 -28.15 -27.74 -8.95
CA ALA A 21 -27.54 -26.93 -9.98
C ALA A 21 -26.39 -27.77 -10.53
N GLY A 22 -26.53 -28.29 -11.74
CA GLY A 22 -25.46 -28.99 -12.44
C GLY A 22 -24.33 -28.01 -12.65
N GLY A 23 -23.31 -28.04 -11.79
CA GLY A 23 -22.06 -27.36 -12.03
C GLY A 23 -21.49 -27.89 -13.33
N GLN A 24 -21.38 -27.01 -14.34
CA GLN A 24 -20.70 -27.35 -15.57
C GLN A 24 -19.26 -27.71 -15.19
N GLU A 25 -18.81 -28.93 -15.51
CA GLU A 25 -17.43 -29.31 -15.24
C GLU A 25 -16.49 -28.34 -15.95
N ALA A 26 -15.51 -27.80 -15.20
CA ALA A 26 -14.54 -26.86 -15.73
C ALA A 26 -13.76 -27.51 -16.89
N ASN A 27 -13.84 -26.90 -18.08
CA ASN A 27 -13.19 -27.42 -19.29
C ASN A 27 -11.78 -26.83 -19.42
N TYR A 28 -10.79 -27.56 -18.92
CA TYR A 28 -9.38 -27.20 -19.04
C TYR A 28 -8.79 -27.64 -20.39
N SER A 29 -7.76 -26.92 -20.86
CA SER A 29 -7.01 -27.28 -22.07
C SER A 29 -6.25 -28.59 -21.88
N ARG A 30 -6.10 -29.37 -22.95
CA ARG A 30 -5.49 -30.71 -22.86
C ARG A 30 -3.96 -30.69 -22.82
N GLU A 31 -3.35 -29.69 -23.46
CA GLU A 31 -1.90 -29.57 -23.62
C GLU A 31 -1.32 -28.41 -22.81
N GLY A 32 -2.11 -27.90 -21.82
CA GLY A 32 -1.68 -26.80 -20.95
C GLY A 32 -1.27 -25.55 -21.74
N ALA A 33 -0.12 -24.98 -21.40
CA ALA A 33 0.39 -23.77 -22.01
C ALA A 33 0.59 -23.84 -23.51
N ASP A 34 0.95 -25.02 -24.07
CA ASP A 34 1.17 -25.19 -25.50
C ASP A 34 -0.12 -24.90 -26.29
N THR A 35 -1.27 -25.24 -25.75
CA THR A 35 -2.58 -24.84 -26.32
C THR A 35 -2.71 -23.33 -26.46
N CYS A 36 -2.36 -22.59 -25.42
CA CYS A 36 -2.46 -21.12 -25.36
C CYS A 36 -1.44 -20.47 -26.31
N LEU A 37 -0.20 -20.93 -26.27
CA LEU A 37 0.89 -20.40 -27.06
C LEU A 37 0.74 -20.60 -28.58
N SER A 38 -0.13 -21.51 -29.01
CA SER A 38 -0.46 -21.65 -30.43
C SER A 38 -1.09 -20.37 -31.04
N CYS A 39 -1.57 -19.45 -30.21
CA CYS A 39 -2.19 -18.20 -30.62
C CYS A 39 -1.61 -16.98 -29.88
N HIS A 40 -1.04 -17.16 -28.68
CA HIS A 40 -0.51 -16.10 -27.82
C HIS A 40 1.03 -16.13 -27.79
N GLU A 41 1.65 -15.63 -28.86
CA GLU A 41 3.11 -15.59 -29.04
C GLU A 41 3.69 -14.18 -28.88
N GLU A 42 2.90 -13.22 -28.34
CA GLU A 42 3.34 -11.86 -28.14
C GLU A 42 4.44 -11.78 -27.07
N ASP A 43 5.38 -10.86 -27.23
CA ASP A 43 6.51 -10.65 -26.31
C ASP A 43 6.03 -10.44 -24.84
N SER A 44 4.89 -9.78 -24.66
CA SER A 44 4.27 -9.58 -23.35
C SER A 44 3.84 -10.90 -22.70
N THR A 45 3.26 -11.83 -23.46
CA THR A 45 2.89 -13.16 -22.97
C THR A 45 4.13 -14.00 -22.68
N LEU A 46 5.10 -14.02 -23.61
CA LEU A 46 6.34 -14.77 -23.46
C LEU A 46 7.24 -14.25 -22.32
N ALA A 47 7.06 -13.01 -21.90
CA ALA A 47 7.80 -12.45 -20.76
C ALA A 47 7.51 -13.18 -19.44
N LEU A 48 6.35 -13.85 -19.29
CA LEU A 48 6.04 -14.73 -18.15
C LEU A 48 7.14 -15.78 -17.92
N PHE A 49 7.68 -16.37 -19.01
CA PHE A 49 8.69 -17.43 -18.93
C PHE A 49 10.07 -16.94 -18.45
N LYS A 50 10.23 -15.63 -18.26
CA LYS A 50 11.42 -15.02 -17.64
C LYS A 50 11.21 -14.73 -16.15
N GLY A 51 9.97 -14.87 -15.66
CA GLY A 51 9.57 -14.58 -14.28
C GLY A 51 9.52 -15.81 -13.37
N ALA A 52 9.28 -15.57 -12.10
CA ALA A 52 9.26 -16.63 -11.08
C ALA A 52 8.12 -17.65 -11.27
N HIS A 53 6.96 -17.21 -11.76
CA HIS A 53 5.78 -18.07 -11.90
C HIS A 53 5.96 -19.19 -12.94
N ALA A 54 6.83 -19.04 -13.94
CA ALA A 54 7.07 -20.04 -14.96
C ALA A 54 8.18 -21.02 -14.61
N ASN A 55 8.60 -21.12 -13.35
CA ASN A 55 9.62 -22.06 -12.91
C ASN A 55 9.08 -23.50 -12.86
N PRO A 56 9.52 -24.41 -13.75
CA PRO A 56 9.00 -25.78 -13.79
C PRO A 56 9.52 -26.66 -12.64
N THR A 57 10.54 -26.20 -11.91
CA THR A 57 11.12 -26.95 -10.80
C THR A 57 10.45 -26.61 -9.43
N ASP A 58 9.62 -25.59 -9.38
CA ASP A 58 8.82 -25.31 -8.20
C ASP A 58 7.47 -26.06 -8.26
N PRO A 59 7.27 -27.11 -7.47
CA PRO A 59 6.03 -27.89 -7.53
C PRO A 59 4.79 -27.12 -7.05
N ARG A 60 4.98 -25.98 -6.35
CA ARG A 60 3.90 -25.10 -5.89
C ARG A 60 3.55 -24.01 -6.91
N GLY A 61 4.47 -23.75 -7.84
CA GLY A 61 4.29 -22.73 -8.87
C GLY A 61 3.32 -23.18 -9.96
N PRO A 62 2.70 -22.24 -10.70
CA PRO A 62 1.73 -22.54 -11.76
C PRO A 62 2.25 -23.49 -12.84
N PHE A 63 3.55 -23.45 -13.11
CA PHE A 63 4.23 -24.27 -14.14
C PHE A 63 4.95 -25.50 -13.59
N GLY A 64 4.78 -25.79 -12.28
CA GLY A 64 5.26 -27.03 -11.68
C GLY A 64 4.62 -28.27 -12.31
N HIS A 65 5.23 -29.43 -12.09
CA HIS A 65 4.72 -30.69 -12.65
C HIS A 65 3.27 -30.96 -12.20
N GLY A 66 2.37 -31.12 -13.19
CA GLY A 66 0.95 -31.41 -12.93
C GLY A 66 0.10 -30.18 -12.57
N GLN A 67 0.66 -28.99 -12.64
CA GLN A 67 -0.05 -27.73 -12.40
C GLN A 67 -0.75 -27.22 -13.66
N LEU A 68 -1.69 -26.25 -13.47
CA LEU A 68 -2.57 -25.75 -14.54
C LEU A 68 -1.93 -24.72 -15.47
N GLN A 69 -0.69 -24.30 -15.22
CA GLN A 69 0.07 -23.34 -16.04
C GLN A 69 -0.67 -22.01 -16.24
N CYS A 70 -0.95 -21.60 -17.48
CA CYS A 70 -1.70 -20.37 -17.77
C CYS A 70 -3.09 -20.37 -17.09
N GLU A 71 -3.73 -21.52 -17.04
CA GLU A 71 -5.07 -21.68 -16.49
C GLU A 71 -5.10 -21.64 -14.95
N ALA A 72 -3.95 -21.69 -14.29
CA ALA A 72 -3.87 -21.46 -12.84
C ALA A 72 -4.29 -20.03 -12.46
N CYS A 73 -4.02 -19.06 -13.35
CA CYS A 73 -4.37 -17.66 -13.15
C CYS A 73 -5.61 -17.26 -13.97
N HIS A 74 -5.69 -17.72 -15.23
CA HIS A 74 -6.74 -17.32 -16.16
C HIS A 74 -8.01 -18.17 -16.08
N GLY A 75 -8.01 -19.23 -15.27
CA GLY A 75 -9.09 -20.20 -15.19
C GLY A 75 -9.21 -21.10 -16.42
N PRO A 76 -10.25 -21.96 -16.48
CA PRO A 76 -10.44 -22.92 -17.55
C PRO A 76 -10.51 -22.26 -18.93
N GLY A 77 -9.61 -22.65 -19.83
CA GLY A 77 -9.48 -22.09 -21.16
C GLY A 77 -9.89 -23.03 -22.30
N GLY A 78 -10.39 -24.25 -21.98
CA GLY A 78 -10.71 -25.24 -23.00
C GLY A 78 -11.75 -24.78 -24.01
N ASP A 79 -12.78 -24.04 -23.55
CA ASP A 79 -13.80 -23.49 -24.44
C ASP A 79 -13.28 -22.31 -25.25
N HIS A 80 -12.42 -21.47 -24.67
CA HIS A 80 -11.72 -20.39 -25.35
C HIS A 80 -10.81 -20.93 -26.46
N ALA A 81 -10.05 -21.96 -26.18
CA ALA A 81 -9.13 -22.59 -27.12
C ALA A 81 -9.82 -23.45 -28.18
N ALA A 82 -11.09 -23.83 -27.96
CA ALA A 82 -11.83 -24.67 -28.88
C ALA A 82 -11.99 -24.04 -30.26
N ARG A 83 -12.16 -24.91 -31.26
CA ARG A 83 -12.41 -24.47 -32.64
C ARG A 83 -13.79 -23.85 -32.79
N VAL A 84 -13.85 -22.54 -33.07
CA VAL A 84 -15.11 -21.84 -33.33
C VAL A 84 -15.53 -21.96 -34.78
N ARG A 85 -16.86 -22.04 -35.02
CA ARG A 85 -17.42 -22.06 -36.37
C ARG A 85 -17.32 -20.68 -37.01
N ARG A 86 -17.26 -20.62 -38.33
CA ARG A 86 -17.24 -19.34 -39.07
C ARG A 86 -18.46 -18.48 -38.69
N GLY A 87 -18.22 -17.28 -38.24
CA GLY A 87 -19.27 -16.32 -37.84
C GLY A 87 -19.71 -16.43 -36.37
N GLN A 88 -19.13 -17.32 -35.58
CA GLN A 88 -19.29 -17.35 -34.13
C GLN A 88 -18.14 -16.59 -33.45
N GLU A 89 -18.48 -15.85 -32.39
CA GLU A 89 -17.49 -15.24 -31.52
C GLU A 89 -16.83 -16.34 -30.68
N ARG A 90 -15.53 -16.16 -30.42
CA ARG A 90 -14.77 -17.02 -29.51
C ARG A 90 -15.23 -16.71 -28.08
N PRO A 91 -15.53 -17.71 -27.24
CA PRO A 91 -15.76 -17.51 -25.83
C PRO A 91 -14.58 -16.77 -25.19
N GLU A 92 -14.85 -15.85 -24.27
CA GLU A 92 -13.78 -15.21 -23.51
C GLU A 92 -13.15 -16.18 -22.53
N ILE A 93 -11.89 -15.89 -22.14
CA ILE A 93 -11.22 -16.60 -21.03
C ILE A 93 -11.92 -16.22 -19.70
N THR A 94 -11.91 -17.13 -18.73
CA THR A 94 -12.65 -16.96 -17.47
C THR A 94 -12.19 -15.76 -16.69
N ILE A 95 -10.87 -15.54 -16.56
CA ILE A 95 -10.29 -14.40 -15.87
C ILE A 95 -9.35 -13.65 -16.80
N ARG A 96 -9.75 -12.43 -17.14
CA ARG A 96 -8.92 -11.48 -17.84
C ARG A 96 -8.52 -10.39 -16.87
N PHE A 97 -7.22 -10.09 -16.76
CA PHE A 97 -6.65 -9.08 -15.88
C PHE A 97 -6.45 -7.73 -16.59
N GLY A 98 -6.37 -6.66 -15.80
CA GLY A 98 -6.01 -5.33 -16.26
C GLY A 98 -7.12 -4.64 -17.09
N ALA A 99 -6.71 -3.74 -17.98
CA ALA A 99 -7.64 -2.96 -18.80
C ALA A 99 -8.55 -3.87 -19.65
N GLY A 100 -9.85 -3.79 -19.43
CA GLY A 100 -10.85 -4.63 -20.07
C GLY A 100 -11.09 -5.97 -19.36
N ALA A 101 -10.72 -6.08 -18.09
CA ALA A 101 -11.11 -7.21 -17.24
C ALA A 101 -12.63 -7.41 -17.24
N THR A 102 -13.06 -8.65 -17.40
CA THR A 102 -14.49 -9.05 -17.33
C THR A 102 -14.81 -9.73 -16.02
N ALA A 103 -13.79 -10.30 -15.35
CA ALA A 103 -13.91 -10.88 -14.04
C ALA A 103 -13.95 -9.80 -12.95
N SER A 104 -14.70 -10.03 -11.87
CA SER A 104 -14.70 -9.14 -10.71
C SER A 104 -13.31 -9.09 -10.06
N VAL A 105 -13.01 -8.03 -9.31
CA VAL A 105 -11.75 -7.91 -8.56
C VAL A 105 -11.57 -9.08 -7.59
N GLU A 106 -12.64 -9.51 -6.94
CA GLU A 106 -12.63 -10.68 -6.06
C GLU A 106 -12.17 -11.95 -6.80
N GLN A 107 -12.65 -12.17 -8.03
CA GLN A 107 -12.24 -13.32 -8.84
C GLN A 107 -10.78 -13.20 -9.30
N GLN A 108 -10.35 -12.00 -9.69
CA GLN A 108 -8.97 -11.73 -10.07
C GLN A 108 -8.02 -11.96 -8.88
N ASN A 109 -8.35 -11.39 -7.71
CA ASN A 109 -7.55 -11.54 -6.50
C ASN A 109 -7.56 -12.98 -5.98
N GLY A 110 -8.69 -13.68 -6.09
CA GLY A 110 -8.81 -15.08 -5.71
C GLY A 110 -7.85 -16.00 -6.47
N ALA A 111 -7.55 -15.70 -7.75
CA ALA A 111 -6.55 -16.47 -8.50
C ALA A 111 -5.14 -16.34 -7.92
N CYS A 112 -4.79 -15.19 -7.35
CA CYS A 112 -3.51 -14.95 -6.69
C CYS A 112 -3.49 -15.52 -5.27
N LEU A 113 -4.52 -15.22 -4.49
CA LEU A 113 -4.66 -15.62 -3.09
C LEU A 113 -4.76 -17.14 -2.92
N GLY A 114 -5.20 -17.87 -3.94
CA GLY A 114 -5.18 -19.33 -3.93
C GLY A 114 -3.80 -19.93 -3.62
N CYS A 115 -2.73 -19.19 -3.86
CA CYS A 115 -1.36 -19.57 -3.52
C CYS A 115 -0.70 -18.58 -2.55
N HIS A 116 -1.02 -17.28 -2.62
CA HIS A 116 -0.40 -16.21 -1.86
C HIS A 116 -1.18 -15.77 -0.62
N GLU A 117 -2.15 -16.55 -0.15
CA GLU A 117 -2.95 -16.22 1.05
C GLU A 117 -2.08 -16.03 2.29
N ALA A 118 -1.06 -16.88 2.47
CA ALA A 118 -0.17 -16.79 3.62
C ALA A 118 0.77 -15.58 3.59
N ASP A 119 1.10 -15.10 2.41
CA ASP A 119 2.07 -14.01 2.21
C ASP A 119 1.40 -12.63 2.21
N ALA A 120 0.26 -12.52 1.53
CA ALA A 120 -0.45 -11.26 1.32
C ALA A 120 -1.79 -11.19 2.09
N GLY A 121 -2.46 -12.33 2.27
CA GLY A 121 -3.87 -12.37 2.64
C GLY A 121 -4.19 -11.92 4.05
N PHE A 122 -3.30 -12.11 5.02
CA PHE A 122 -3.61 -11.77 6.42
C PHE A 122 -3.89 -10.27 6.64
N GLY A 123 -3.19 -9.40 5.91
CA GLY A 123 -3.40 -7.96 5.98
C GLY A 123 -4.24 -7.39 4.83
N TRP A 124 -4.41 -8.16 3.76
CA TRP A 124 -5.10 -7.68 2.56
C TRP A 124 -6.59 -7.44 2.79
N HIS A 125 -7.28 -8.45 3.34
CA HIS A 125 -8.72 -8.37 3.53
C HIS A 125 -9.13 -7.25 4.48
N GLY A 126 -9.89 -6.30 3.94
CA GLY A 126 -10.40 -5.15 4.67
C GLY A 126 -9.42 -3.98 4.79
N ASN A 127 -8.24 -4.02 4.14
CA ASN A 127 -7.38 -2.85 4.03
C ASN A 127 -7.94 -1.83 3.02
N ASP A 128 -7.34 -0.64 2.95
CA ASP A 128 -7.81 0.44 2.09
C ASP A 128 -7.81 0.06 0.60
N HIS A 129 -6.84 -0.72 0.12
CA HIS A 129 -6.78 -1.14 -1.27
C HIS A 129 -7.86 -2.18 -1.59
N ASP A 130 -8.08 -3.16 -0.72
CA ASP A 130 -9.15 -4.16 -0.86
C ASP A 130 -10.53 -3.51 -0.84
N MET A 131 -10.77 -2.59 0.12
CA MET A 131 -12.04 -1.86 0.24
C MET A 131 -12.32 -0.91 -0.95
N ASN A 132 -11.30 -0.50 -1.68
CA ASN A 132 -11.42 0.29 -2.90
C ASN A 132 -11.35 -0.56 -4.17
N GLU A 133 -11.54 -1.88 -4.05
CA GLU A 133 -11.61 -2.82 -5.18
C GLU A 133 -10.36 -2.78 -6.08
N ILE A 134 -9.17 -2.67 -5.49
CA ILE A 134 -7.90 -2.74 -6.22
C ILE A 134 -7.54 -4.20 -6.47
N ALA A 135 -7.29 -4.54 -7.72
CA ALA A 135 -6.81 -5.87 -8.07
C ALA A 135 -5.31 -6.02 -7.80
N CYS A 136 -4.87 -7.22 -7.41
CA CYS A 136 -3.44 -7.52 -7.29
C CYS A 136 -2.69 -7.15 -8.58
N ALA A 137 -3.32 -7.38 -9.73
CA ALA A 137 -2.77 -7.07 -11.06
C ALA A 137 -2.68 -5.57 -11.39
N ASP A 138 -3.28 -4.67 -10.60
CA ASP A 138 -3.13 -3.23 -10.78
C ASP A 138 -1.75 -2.73 -10.32
N CYS A 139 -1.11 -3.51 -9.43
CA CYS A 139 0.24 -3.24 -8.94
C CYS A 139 1.25 -4.26 -9.43
N HIS A 140 0.88 -5.56 -9.43
CA HIS A 140 1.76 -6.67 -9.76
C HIS A 140 1.66 -7.09 -11.22
N THR A 141 2.80 -7.23 -11.88
CA THR A 141 2.90 -7.69 -13.26
C THR A 141 3.53 -9.08 -13.30
N SER A 142 2.72 -10.11 -13.55
CA SER A 142 3.22 -11.50 -13.63
C SER A 142 3.93 -11.81 -14.95
N HIS A 143 3.54 -11.16 -16.07
CA HIS A 143 4.13 -11.33 -17.38
C HIS A 143 5.37 -10.45 -17.56
N THR A 144 6.36 -10.64 -16.68
CA THR A 144 7.62 -9.90 -16.70
C THR A 144 8.76 -10.72 -16.09
N ALA A 145 9.99 -10.38 -16.43
CA ALA A 145 11.18 -10.95 -15.76
C ALA A 145 11.36 -10.42 -14.34
N SER A 146 10.94 -9.19 -14.10
CA SER A 146 11.05 -8.52 -12.81
C SER A 146 9.83 -7.62 -12.62
N ASP A 147 9.06 -7.88 -11.59
CA ASP A 147 7.87 -7.08 -11.29
C ASP A 147 8.27 -5.67 -10.84
N PRO A 148 7.82 -4.61 -11.54
CA PRO A 148 8.20 -3.23 -11.22
C PRO A 148 7.88 -2.80 -9.81
N VAL A 149 6.78 -3.30 -9.22
CA VAL A 149 6.39 -2.92 -7.85
C VAL A 149 7.31 -3.52 -6.78
N LEU A 150 8.05 -4.58 -7.09
CA LEU A 150 9.00 -5.22 -6.18
C LEU A 150 10.41 -4.61 -6.23
N MET A 151 10.62 -3.63 -7.10
CA MET A 151 11.94 -3.03 -7.28
C MET A 151 11.95 -1.59 -6.76
N THR A 152 12.82 -1.27 -5.81
CA THR A 152 12.92 0.06 -5.20
C THR A 152 12.98 1.22 -6.20
N SER A 153 13.64 1.01 -7.35
CA SER A 153 13.79 2.04 -8.36
C SER A 153 12.54 2.29 -9.23
N THR A 154 11.65 1.32 -9.34
CA THR A 154 10.46 1.38 -10.21
C THR A 154 9.15 1.34 -9.44
N GLN A 155 9.14 0.86 -8.21
CA GLN A 155 7.94 0.81 -7.36
C GLN A 155 7.21 2.17 -7.27
N PRO A 156 7.91 3.32 -7.07
CA PRO A 156 7.21 4.59 -6.92
C PRO A 156 6.34 4.95 -8.13
N GLU A 157 6.77 4.63 -9.34
CA GLU A 157 5.99 4.94 -10.54
C GLU A 157 4.68 4.12 -10.58
N VAL A 158 4.70 2.86 -10.13
CA VAL A 158 3.49 2.03 -10.00
C VAL A 158 2.50 2.67 -9.01
N CYS A 159 2.98 3.10 -7.85
CA CYS A 159 2.14 3.77 -6.85
C CYS A 159 1.59 5.11 -7.37
N PHE A 160 2.40 5.85 -8.11
CA PHE A 160 2.05 7.17 -8.63
C PHE A 160 1.00 7.16 -9.73
N ASP A 161 0.67 6.03 -10.31
CA ASP A 161 -0.46 5.94 -11.25
C ASP A 161 -1.79 6.36 -10.59
N CYS A 162 -1.95 6.07 -9.30
CA CYS A 162 -3.10 6.50 -8.51
C CYS A 162 -2.75 7.61 -7.51
N HIS A 163 -1.60 7.56 -6.85
CA HIS A 163 -1.19 8.48 -5.77
C HIS A 163 -0.51 9.76 -6.32
N GLN A 164 -1.23 10.54 -7.14
CA GLN A 164 -0.72 11.73 -7.83
C GLN A 164 -0.32 12.86 -6.87
N GLN A 165 -1.00 12.99 -5.73
CA GLN A 165 -0.66 13.98 -4.72
C GLN A 165 0.72 13.71 -4.14
N GLN A 166 1.01 12.45 -3.77
CA GLN A 166 2.30 12.03 -3.23
C GLN A 166 3.41 12.20 -4.27
N ARG A 167 3.13 11.88 -5.54
CA ARG A 167 4.04 12.18 -6.65
C ARG A 167 4.43 13.66 -6.68
N THR A 168 3.45 14.55 -6.57
CA THR A 168 3.71 16.01 -6.57
C THR A 168 4.52 16.44 -5.35
N GLN A 169 4.25 15.87 -4.18
CA GLN A 169 5.01 16.16 -2.96
C GLN A 169 6.46 15.71 -3.07
N MET A 170 6.73 14.54 -3.64
CA MET A 170 8.09 14.01 -3.85
C MET A 170 8.92 14.84 -4.85
N LEU A 171 8.29 15.74 -5.61
CA LEU A 171 8.99 16.68 -6.50
C LEU A 171 9.50 17.93 -5.78
N LYS A 172 9.10 18.17 -4.54
CA LYS A 172 9.54 19.33 -3.76
C LYS A 172 11.04 19.26 -3.45
N PRO A 173 11.71 20.40 -3.15
CA PRO A 173 13.17 20.47 -2.95
C PRO A 173 13.70 19.59 -1.83
N TYR A 174 12.91 19.40 -0.77
CA TYR A 174 13.28 18.61 0.41
C TYR A 174 12.33 17.43 0.51
N ALA A 175 12.76 16.29 0.01
CA ALA A 175 12.03 15.02 0.03
C ALA A 175 13.01 13.87 0.30
N HIS A 176 12.48 12.76 0.76
CA HIS A 176 13.25 11.52 0.84
C HIS A 176 13.75 11.10 -0.57
N PRO A 177 14.86 10.36 -0.68
CA PRO A 177 15.51 10.05 -1.96
C PRO A 177 14.80 8.94 -2.75
N ILE A 178 13.47 9.02 -2.82
CA ILE A 178 12.61 8.11 -3.60
C ILE A 178 12.95 8.23 -5.09
N ARG A 179 13.02 9.45 -5.62
CA ARG A 179 13.35 9.72 -7.03
C ARG A 179 14.74 9.26 -7.44
N GLN A 180 15.64 9.09 -6.49
CA GLN A 180 17.00 8.59 -6.69
C GLN A 180 17.07 7.06 -6.59
N GLY A 181 15.94 6.38 -6.40
CA GLY A 181 15.85 4.93 -6.26
C GLY A 181 16.57 4.38 -5.02
N LYS A 182 16.72 5.20 -3.97
CA LYS A 182 17.37 4.78 -2.70
C LYS A 182 16.36 4.36 -1.64
N MET A 183 15.11 4.72 -1.83
CA MET A 183 13.98 4.34 -0.99
C MET A 183 12.77 4.12 -1.89
N ASP A 184 11.79 3.43 -1.38
CA ASP A 184 10.50 3.18 -2.01
C ASP A 184 9.36 3.42 -1.01
N CYS A 185 8.13 3.29 -1.48
CA CYS A 185 6.95 3.53 -0.67
C CYS A 185 6.80 2.48 0.43
N SER A 186 7.14 1.21 0.13
CA SER A 186 7.02 0.09 1.05
C SER A 186 8.03 0.14 2.20
N GLY A 187 9.07 0.97 2.11
CA GLY A 187 9.97 1.26 3.23
C GLY A 187 9.27 1.95 4.42
N CYS A 188 8.12 2.58 4.18
CA CYS A 188 7.32 3.24 5.21
C CYS A 188 5.89 2.69 5.31
N HIS A 189 5.33 2.15 4.22
CA HIS A 189 3.96 1.67 4.14
C HIS A 189 3.88 0.17 3.90
N SER A 190 2.96 -0.51 4.60
CA SER A 190 2.59 -1.90 4.35
C SER A 190 1.37 -1.95 3.43
N THR A 191 1.61 -2.04 2.13
CA THR A 191 0.55 -1.93 1.10
C THR A 191 -0.43 -3.11 1.08
N HIS A 192 -0.05 -4.25 1.64
CA HIS A 192 -0.94 -5.40 1.82
C HIS A 192 -1.73 -5.34 3.15
N GLY A 193 -1.64 -4.22 3.84
CA GLY A 193 -2.37 -3.94 5.07
C GLY A 193 -1.50 -3.94 6.32
N ALA A 194 -1.88 -3.09 7.23
CA ALA A 194 -1.33 -2.97 8.57
C ALA A 194 -2.45 -2.61 9.54
N THR A 195 -2.20 -2.82 10.83
CA THR A 195 -3.13 -2.39 11.89
C THR A 195 -2.96 -0.93 12.28
N SER A 196 -1.97 -0.24 11.70
CA SER A 196 -1.64 1.15 11.94
C SER A 196 -2.44 2.09 11.03
N GLU A 197 -2.67 3.31 11.52
CA GLU A 197 -3.19 4.39 10.68
C GLU A 197 -2.27 4.61 9.46
N TRP A 198 -2.85 4.91 8.30
CA TRP A 198 -2.13 5.11 7.03
C TRP A 198 -1.30 3.91 6.58
N GLN A 199 -1.59 2.71 7.11
CA GLN A 199 -0.87 1.47 6.77
C GLN A 199 0.66 1.61 6.91
N PHE A 200 1.13 2.21 7.99
CA PHE A 200 2.57 2.27 8.25
C PHE A 200 3.17 0.88 8.44
N ALA A 201 4.42 0.72 8.04
CA ALA A 201 5.19 -0.51 8.25
C ALA A 201 5.36 -0.85 9.74
N GLN A 202 5.32 0.16 10.61
CA GLN A 202 5.29 0.02 12.07
C GLN A 202 3.95 0.47 12.64
N GLN A 203 3.74 0.30 13.95
CA GLN A 203 2.48 0.65 14.60
C GLN A 203 2.18 2.15 14.63
N THR A 204 3.21 2.98 14.62
CA THR A 204 3.08 4.45 14.63
C THR A 204 4.02 5.10 13.62
N LEU A 205 3.71 6.36 13.25
CA LEU A 205 4.60 7.15 12.40
C LEU A 205 6.00 7.26 13.03
N ASN A 206 6.09 7.56 14.32
CA ASN A 206 7.38 7.71 15.01
C ASN A 206 8.21 6.41 14.93
N GLN A 207 7.60 5.25 15.15
CA GLN A 207 8.30 3.98 15.05
C GLN A 207 8.80 3.73 13.63
N THR A 208 8.00 4.04 12.62
CA THR A 208 8.40 3.95 11.20
C THR A 208 9.59 4.86 10.89
N CYS A 209 9.59 6.10 11.41
CA CYS A 209 10.72 7.02 11.25
C CYS A 209 11.99 6.50 11.93
N PHE A 210 11.86 5.90 13.11
CA PHE A 210 12.99 5.43 13.91
C PHE A 210 13.71 4.22 13.32
N ASP A 211 13.14 3.52 12.38
CA ASP A 211 13.84 2.43 11.66
C ASP A 211 15.09 2.96 10.93
N CYS A 212 15.04 4.22 10.47
CA CYS A 212 16.18 4.87 9.82
C CYS A 212 16.76 6.02 10.66
N HIS A 213 15.93 6.73 11.44
CA HIS A 213 16.29 7.88 12.26
C HIS A 213 16.40 7.52 13.75
N ALA A 214 17.08 6.42 14.06
CA ALA A 214 17.22 5.89 15.41
C ALA A 214 17.82 6.92 16.40
N GLU A 215 18.64 7.86 15.91
CA GLU A 215 19.25 8.91 16.72
C GLU A 215 18.24 9.95 17.25
N LYS A 216 17.01 9.97 16.71
CA LYS A 216 15.93 10.85 17.18
C LYS A 216 15.00 10.19 18.20
N ARG A 217 15.21 8.90 18.48
CA ARG A 217 14.32 8.11 19.34
C ARG A 217 14.39 8.49 20.81
N GLY A 218 15.50 8.99 21.28
CA GLY A 218 15.74 9.16 22.70
C GLY A 218 16.12 7.86 23.45
N PRO A 219 15.89 7.73 24.74
CA PRO A 219 15.28 8.74 25.63
C PRO A 219 16.16 9.97 25.84
N TYR A 220 15.52 11.12 26.03
CA TYR A 220 16.20 12.37 26.34
C TYR A 220 15.96 12.77 27.79
N LEU A 221 16.97 13.41 28.43
CA LEU A 221 16.81 14.01 29.74
C LEU A 221 15.79 15.15 29.73
N TRP A 222 15.77 15.91 28.62
CA TRP A 222 14.82 16.97 28.34
C TRP A 222 14.13 16.66 27.01
N GLU A 223 12.92 16.14 27.10
CA GLU A 223 12.10 15.81 25.94
C GLU A 223 11.36 17.04 25.43
N HIS A 224 11.08 17.06 24.13
CA HIS A 224 10.15 18.00 23.52
C HIS A 224 8.87 17.22 23.20
N ALA A 225 7.80 17.51 23.92
CA ALA A 225 6.56 16.72 23.88
C ALA A 225 6.03 16.46 22.45
N PRO A 226 5.95 17.45 21.53
CA PRO A 226 5.46 17.21 20.17
C PRO A 226 6.29 16.19 19.37
N VAL A 227 7.59 16.08 19.68
CA VAL A 227 8.48 15.10 19.05
C VAL A 227 8.21 13.69 19.56
N ALA A 228 7.96 13.56 20.86
CA ALA A 228 7.58 12.28 21.45
C ALA A 228 6.20 11.80 20.98
N GLU A 229 5.29 12.72 20.67
CA GLU A 229 3.94 12.44 20.22
C GLU A 229 3.92 12.00 18.75
N ASP A 230 4.37 12.86 17.82
CA ASP A 230 4.28 12.60 16.39
C ASP A 230 5.29 13.44 15.59
N CYS A 231 6.13 12.79 14.77
CA CYS A 231 7.06 13.46 13.85
C CYS A 231 6.33 14.34 12.82
N GLY A 232 5.11 13.96 12.44
CA GLY A 232 4.26 14.70 11.50
C GLY A 232 3.78 16.05 12.04
N ASN A 233 3.87 16.31 13.34
CA ASN A 233 3.61 17.65 13.90
C ASN A 233 4.50 18.73 13.28
N CYS A 234 5.70 18.33 12.82
CA CYS A 234 6.69 19.24 12.28
C CYS A 234 7.11 18.90 10.83
N HIS A 235 7.08 17.64 10.45
CA HIS A 235 7.65 17.15 9.18
C HIS A 235 6.59 16.65 8.20
N ASP A 236 6.81 16.97 6.92
CA ASP A 236 6.08 16.41 5.76
C ASP A 236 6.93 15.30 5.13
N PRO A 237 6.73 14.01 5.44
CA PRO A 237 7.63 12.93 5.01
C PRO A 237 7.66 12.71 3.50
N HIS A 238 6.61 13.07 2.78
CA HIS A 238 6.56 12.99 1.31
C HIS A 238 7.30 14.13 0.61
N GLY A 239 7.60 15.22 1.34
CA GLY A 239 8.39 16.31 0.81
C GLY A 239 7.82 17.69 1.10
N SER A 240 8.72 18.66 1.24
CA SER A 240 8.44 20.03 1.61
C SER A 240 9.27 21.03 0.81
N ASN A 241 8.81 22.28 0.80
CA ASN A 241 9.58 23.40 0.29
C ASN A 241 10.59 23.97 1.32
N TYR A 242 10.59 23.43 2.53
CA TYR A 242 11.41 23.92 3.63
C TYR A 242 12.48 22.90 4.05
N PRO A 243 13.68 23.38 4.44
CA PRO A 243 14.76 22.50 4.87
C PRO A 243 14.33 21.53 5.98
N GLY A 244 14.86 20.31 5.95
CA GLY A 244 14.51 19.27 6.89
C GLY A 244 13.09 18.73 6.72
N MET A 245 12.48 18.95 5.56
CA MET A 245 11.08 18.57 5.27
C MET A 245 10.07 19.12 6.27
N LEU A 246 10.32 20.33 6.82
CA LEU A 246 9.37 20.97 7.71
C LEU A 246 8.06 21.31 6.98
N SER A 247 6.93 21.15 7.65
CA SER A 247 5.61 21.43 7.09
C SER A 247 5.42 22.91 6.77
N MET A 248 6.11 23.79 7.50
CA MET A 248 6.14 25.22 7.26
C MET A 248 7.49 25.83 7.68
N ARG A 249 7.69 27.11 7.37
CA ARG A 249 8.92 27.81 7.70
C ARG A 249 9.16 27.80 9.20
N GLY A 250 10.40 27.53 9.65
CA GLY A 250 10.80 27.34 11.03
C GLY A 250 10.19 28.31 12.06
N PRO A 251 10.31 29.66 11.92
CA PRO A 251 9.68 30.57 12.88
C PRO A 251 8.17 30.38 13.02
N MET A 252 7.44 30.23 11.91
CA MET A 252 5.99 30.05 11.92
C MET A 252 5.60 28.67 12.52
N LEU A 253 6.38 27.65 12.23
CA LEU A 253 6.17 26.31 12.81
C LEU A 253 6.26 26.35 14.33
N CYS A 254 7.31 26.97 14.86
CA CYS A 254 7.50 27.10 16.31
C CYS A 254 6.40 27.96 16.96
N GLN A 255 6.01 29.04 16.29
CA GLN A 255 4.98 29.96 16.75
C GLN A 255 3.56 29.39 16.72
N SER A 256 3.32 28.29 16.04
CA SER A 256 2.02 27.61 16.10
C SER A 256 1.68 27.09 17.52
N CYS A 257 2.71 26.83 18.34
CA CYS A 257 2.57 26.39 19.74
C CYS A 257 3.19 27.35 20.73
N HIS A 258 4.32 28.01 20.38
CA HIS A 258 5.08 28.93 21.25
C HIS A 258 4.73 30.39 20.93
N SER A 259 3.92 31.03 21.77
CA SER A 259 3.53 32.43 21.52
C SER A 259 4.49 33.47 22.12
N GLN A 260 4.70 33.58 23.41
CA GLN A 260 5.47 34.67 23.99
C GLN A 260 6.25 34.32 25.26
N GLU A 261 6.60 33.08 25.49
CA GLU A 261 7.29 32.68 26.72
C GLU A 261 8.80 32.98 26.65
N GLY A 262 9.29 33.77 27.60
CA GLY A 262 10.71 34.01 27.86
C GLY A 262 11.40 35.06 26.98
N HIS A 263 10.98 35.25 25.77
CA HIS A 263 11.37 36.34 24.85
C HIS A 263 10.31 36.44 23.72
N PRO A 264 10.21 37.59 23.03
CA PRO A 264 9.28 37.73 21.92
C PRO A 264 9.53 36.70 20.85
N SER A 265 8.56 35.83 20.57
CA SER A 265 8.60 34.85 19.48
C SER A 265 8.06 35.41 18.17
N VAL A 266 7.44 36.57 18.20
CA VAL A 266 7.01 37.34 17.01
C VAL A 266 8.14 38.25 16.52
N PRO A 267 8.23 38.47 15.20
CA PRO A 267 9.13 39.48 14.66
C PRO A 267 8.83 40.84 15.28
N ALA A 268 9.87 41.62 15.50
CA ALA A 268 9.71 43.00 15.90
C ALA A 268 8.78 43.75 14.95
N ASP A 269 7.90 44.55 15.46
CA ASP A 269 7.16 45.53 14.68
C ASP A 269 8.06 46.70 14.24
N ALA A 270 7.48 47.74 13.62
CA ALA A 270 8.23 48.91 13.15
C ALA A 270 8.99 49.63 14.26
N ASP A 271 8.57 49.45 15.53
CA ASP A 271 9.15 50.11 16.70
C ASP A 271 10.24 49.27 17.40
N GLY A 272 10.51 48.03 16.88
CA GLY A 272 11.51 47.13 17.43
C GLY A 272 10.96 46.17 18.49
N LEU A 273 11.86 45.47 19.19
CA LEU A 273 11.51 44.54 20.25
C LEU A 273 11.15 45.36 21.53
N PRO A 274 10.00 45.08 22.15
CA PRO A 274 9.64 45.80 23.37
C PRO A 274 10.73 45.73 24.46
N GLY A 275 11.25 46.89 24.84
CA GLY A 275 12.21 47.01 25.95
C GLY A 275 13.66 46.65 25.63
N VAL A 276 14.01 46.31 24.38
CA VAL A 276 15.38 45.99 23.98
C VAL A 276 15.60 46.52 22.56
N ALA A 277 16.78 47.05 22.25
CA ALA A 277 17.16 47.35 20.87
C ALA A 277 17.04 46.05 20.01
N ALA A 278 16.38 46.18 18.88
CA ALA A 278 16.20 45.05 17.96
C ALA A 278 17.56 44.43 17.61
N SER A 279 17.81 43.22 18.07
CA SER A 279 19.04 42.51 17.73
C SER A 279 18.93 42.02 16.28
N PRO A 280 19.89 42.36 15.38
CA PRO A 280 19.90 41.85 14.02
C PRO A 280 19.99 40.32 13.98
N TYR A 281 20.40 39.68 15.06
CA TYR A 281 20.45 38.22 15.20
C TYR A 281 19.08 37.57 15.47
N MET A 282 18.08 38.36 15.87
CA MET A 282 16.72 37.86 16.12
C MET A 282 15.76 38.16 14.97
N LEU A 283 16.03 39.21 14.20
CA LEU A 283 15.17 39.59 13.08
C LEU A 283 15.31 38.61 11.91
N GLY A 284 14.20 38.01 11.54
CA GLY A 284 14.15 37.06 10.43
C GLY A 284 14.94 35.76 10.62
N GLN A 285 15.42 35.52 11.84
CA GLN A 285 16.20 34.32 12.20
C GLN A 285 15.29 33.13 12.55
N ASN A 286 15.83 31.94 12.33
CA ASN A 286 15.15 30.72 12.72
C ASN A 286 15.36 30.46 14.22
N CYS A 287 14.32 30.04 14.93
CA CYS A 287 14.40 29.64 16.35
C CYS A 287 15.47 28.58 16.59
N LEU A 288 15.70 27.72 15.61
CA LEU A 288 16.73 26.67 15.62
C LEU A 288 18.17 27.21 15.65
N ASN A 289 18.41 28.51 15.41
CA ASN A 289 19.76 29.09 15.55
C ASN A 289 20.22 29.08 17.01
N CYS A 290 19.27 29.10 17.95
CA CYS A 290 19.55 29.03 19.38
C CYS A 290 19.03 27.71 19.97
N HIS A 291 17.80 27.31 19.63
CA HIS A 291 17.18 26.07 20.10
C HIS A 291 17.55 24.89 19.19
N THR A 292 18.84 24.52 19.18
CA THR A 292 19.39 23.53 18.25
C THR A 292 18.95 22.08 18.53
N GLN A 293 18.50 21.83 19.75
CA GLN A 293 18.11 20.49 20.24
C GLN A 293 16.60 20.31 20.27
N SER A 294 15.91 20.76 19.24
CA SER A 294 14.44 20.68 19.15
C SER A 294 13.86 19.27 19.28
N HIS A 295 14.65 18.23 19.00
CA HIS A 295 14.22 16.84 19.17
C HIS A 295 14.39 16.32 20.59
N GLY A 296 15.09 17.03 21.46
CA GLY A 296 15.40 16.64 22.83
C GLY A 296 16.86 16.82 23.17
N SER A 297 17.18 16.92 24.46
CA SER A 297 18.55 17.13 24.94
C SER A 297 18.90 16.22 26.10
N ASN A 298 20.12 15.70 26.09
CA ASN A 298 20.73 14.95 27.20
C ASN A 298 21.72 15.79 28.01
N HIS A 299 21.89 17.08 27.68
CA HIS A 299 22.77 17.95 28.42
C HIS A 299 22.10 18.37 29.75
N PRO A 300 22.83 18.39 30.91
CA PRO A 300 22.25 18.77 32.21
C PRO A 300 21.56 20.14 32.23
N SER A 301 22.06 21.11 31.44
CA SER A 301 21.45 22.44 31.27
C SER A 301 20.57 22.56 30.02
N GLY A 302 20.09 21.45 29.50
CA GLY A 302 19.39 21.38 28.22
C GLY A 302 17.88 21.63 28.26
N SER A 303 17.32 22.07 29.42
CA SER A 303 15.87 22.26 29.60
C SER A 303 15.20 23.27 28.64
N ARG A 304 16.00 24.10 27.98
CA ARG A 304 15.55 25.03 26.94
C ARG A 304 15.87 24.55 25.53
N LEU A 305 16.34 23.32 25.38
CA LEU A 305 16.67 22.69 24.09
C LEU A 305 17.71 23.47 23.26
N MET A 306 18.59 24.19 23.92
CA MET A 306 19.68 24.97 23.29
C MET A 306 20.97 24.17 23.16
N ARG A 307 21.10 23.06 23.87
CA ARG A 307 22.28 22.18 23.91
C ARG A 307 21.86 20.73 23.96
#